data_dcbd469f1f9f15894a9504c2d6214dcc
#
_entry.id   dcbd469f1f9f15894a9504c2d6214dcc
#
_cell.length_a   1.000
_cell.length_b   1.000
_cell.length_c   1.000
_cell.angle_alpha   90.00
_cell.angle_beta   90.00
_cell.angle_gamma   90.00
#
_symmetry.space_group_name_H-M   'P 1'
#
loop_
_entity.id
_entity.type
_entity.pdbx_description
1 polymer ?
#
loop_
_entity_poly.entity_id
_entity_poly.type
_entity_poly.pdbx_seq_one_letter_code
_entity_poly.pdbx_strand_id
1 'polypeptide(L)'
;ASVDQINNYAKQIASLNDQISRLTGVGAGASPNNLLDQRDQLVSELNQIVGVEVSVQDGGTYNITMANGYSLVQGSTARQLAAVPSSADPSRTTVAYVDRTAGNIEIPEKLLNTGSLGGILTFRSQDLDQTRNTLGQLALAFAEAFNTQHKAGFDANGDAGEDFFAIGKPAVLQNTKNKGDVAIGATVTDASAVLATDYKISFDNNQWQVTRLASNTTFTVTPDANGKVAFDGLE
;
A
#
# COMPACT_ATOMS: atom_id res chain seq x y z
N ALA A 1 -7.44 -14.64 -2.50
CA ALA A 1 -8.22 -14.80 -3.75
C ALA A 1 -7.47 -14.23 -4.95
N SER A 2 -7.34 -12.89 -5.12
CA SER A 2 -6.69 -12.31 -6.33
C SER A 2 -5.23 -12.75 -6.50
N VAL A 3 -4.44 -12.75 -5.42
CA VAL A 3 -3.04 -13.21 -5.46
C VAL A 3 -2.92 -14.68 -5.87
N ASP A 4 -3.82 -15.53 -5.38
CA ASP A 4 -3.83 -16.96 -5.75
C ASP A 4 -4.20 -17.16 -7.22
N GLN A 5 -5.13 -16.37 -7.74
CA GLN A 5 -5.50 -16.37 -9.16
C GLN A 5 -4.32 -15.94 -10.05
N ILE A 6 -3.64 -14.84 -9.68
CA ILE A 6 -2.43 -14.38 -10.38
C ILE A 6 -1.38 -15.48 -10.41
N ASN A 7 -1.09 -16.11 -9.26
CA ASN A 7 -0.14 -17.21 -9.18
C ASN A 7 -0.53 -18.41 -10.03
N ASN A 8 -1.83 -18.76 -10.07
CA ASN A 8 -2.33 -19.87 -10.88
C ASN A 8 -2.20 -19.58 -12.37
N TYR A 9 -2.57 -18.38 -12.83
CA TYR A 9 -2.39 -17.99 -14.23
C TYR A 9 -0.92 -17.95 -14.63
N ALA A 10 -0.05 -17.37 -13.79
CA ALA A 10 1.38 -17.33 -14.04
C ALA A 10 1.98 -18.74 -14.22
N LYS A 11 1.57 -19.71 -13.38
CA LYS A 11 2.02 -21.11 -13.49
C LYS A 11 1.52 -21.77 -14.77
N GLN A 12 0.26 -21.58 -15.14
CA GLN A 12 -0.32 -22.14 -16.35
C GLN A 12 0.35 -21.57 -17.60
N ILE A 13 0.59 -20.24 -17.64
CA ILE A 13 1.27 -19.60 -18.76
C ILE A 13 2.71 -20.12 -18.87
N ALA A 14 3.44 -20.26 -17.75
CA ALA A 14 4.78 -20.84 -17.77
C ALA A 14 4.80 -22.28 -18.29
N SER A 15 3.80 -23.09 -17.92
CA SER A 15 3.64 -24.44 -18.44
C SER A 15 3.35 -24.47 -19.93
N LEU A 16 2.47 -23.58 -20.43
CA LEU A 16 2.19 -23.46 -21.86
C LEU A 16 3.42 -22.99 -22.65
N ASN A 17 4.20 -22.05 -22.09
CA ASN A 17 5.48 -21.65 -22.70
C ASN A 17 6.42 -22.85 -22.89
N ASP A 18 6.55 -23.71 -21.87
CA ASP A 18 7.38 -24.93 -21.96
C ASP A 18 6.87 -25.89 -23.05
N GLN A 19 5.56 -26.14 -23.10
CA GLN A 19 4.93 -27.01 -24.11
C GLN A 19 5.14 -26.45 -25.53
N ILE A 20 4.88 -25.16 -25.74
CA ILE A 20 5.07 -24.47 -27.02
C ILE A 20 6.54 -24.56 -27.45
N SER A 21 7.47 -24.26 -26.55
CA SER A 21 8.91 -24.30 -26.84
C SER A 21 9.38 -25.70 -27.29
N ARG A 22 8.88 -26.74 -26.62
CA ARG A 22 9.22 -28.15 -27.00
C ARG A 22 8.66 -28.50 -28.36
N LEU A 23 7.45 -28.12 -28.69
CA LEU A 23 6.82 -28.42 -29.97
C LEU A 23 7.49 -27.66 -31.15
N THR A 24 7.84 -26.41 -30.94
CA THR A 24 8.53 -25.59 -31.93
C THR A 24 9.99 -26.04 -32.14
N GLY A 25 10.68 -26.51 -31.08
CA GLY A 25 12.08 -26.98 -31.13
C GLY A 25 12.26 -28.31 -31.83
N VAL A 26 11.27 -29.18 -31.91
CA VAL A 26 11.36 -30.54 -32.50
C VAL A 26 11.06 -30.52 -34.01
N GLY A 27 10.77 -29.35 -34.63
CA GLY A 27 10.55 -29.27 -36.09
C GLY A 27 9.25 -29.96 -36.55
N ALA A 28 8.30 -30.17 -35.65
CA ALA A 28 6.96 -30.65 -35.99
C ALA A 28 6.23 -29.54 -36.79
N GLY A 29 6.07 -29.78 -38.08
CA GLY A 29 5.64 -28.80 -39.09
C GLY A 29 4.25 -28.16 -38.93
N ALA A 30 3.64 -28.22 -37.76
CA ALA A 30 2.40 -27.54 -37.45
C ALA A 30 2.58 -26.64 -36.22
N SER A 31 2.24 -25.36 -36.35
CA SER A 31 2.20 -24.42 -35.24
C SER A 31 1.19 -24.89 -34.18
N PRO A 32 1.52 -24.92 -32.87
CA PRO A 32 0.60 -25.35 -31.82
C PRO A 32 -0.44 -24.26 -31.51
N ASN A 33 -1.25 -23.85 -32.52
CA ASN A 33 -2.14 -22.71 -32.42
C ASN A 33 -3.10 -22.77 -31.23
N ASN A 34 -3.60 -23.97 -30.90
CA ASN A 34 -4.46 -24.16 -29.74
C ASN A 34 -3.77 -23.83 -28.40
N LEU A 35 -2.46 -24.07 -28.27
CA LEU A 35 -1.71 -23.70 -27.06
C LEU A 35 -1.39 -22.21 -27.03
N LEU A 36 -1.16 -21.61 -28.20
CA LEU A 36 -0.98 -20.16 -28.33
C LEU A 36 -2.27 -19.44 -27.93
N ASP A 37 -3.42 -19.86 -28.46
CA ASP A 37 -4.74 -19.29 -28.12
C ASP A 37 -5.05 -19.42 -26.62
N GLN A 38 -4.80 -20.60 -26.04
CA GLN A 38 -4.97 -20.81 -24.60
C GLN A 38 -4.07 -19.90 -23.77
N ARG A 39 -2.82 -19.73 -24.17
CA ARG A 39 -1.90 -18.84 -23.48
C ARG A 39 -2.35 -17.39 -23.56
N ASP A 40 -2.78 -16.94 -24.72
CA ASP A 40 -3.24 -15.56 -24.92
C ASP A 40 -4.54 -15.29 -24.13
N GLN A 41 -5.42 -16.29 -24.02
CA GLN A 41 -6.59 -16.21 -23.16
C GLN A 41 -6.18 -16.03 -21.68
N LEU A 42 -5.26 -16.85 -21.17
CA LEU A 42 -4.78 -16.74 -19.78
C LEU A 42 -4.08 -15.40 -19.50
N VAL A 43 -3.34 -14.87 -20.47
CA VAL A 43 -2.72 -13.53 -20.37
C VAL A 43 -3.81 -12.45 -20.27
N SER A 44 -4.86 -12.57 -21.08
CA SER A 44 -6.00 -11.65 -21.02
C SER A 44 -6.70 -11.69 -19.67
N GLU A 45 -6.94 -12.87 -19.11
CA GLU A 45 -7.55 -13.07 -17.79
C GLU A 45 -6.64 -12.53 -16.67
N LEU A 46 -5.34 -12.77 -16.75
CA LEU A 46 -4.36 -12.22 -15.81
C LEU A 46 -4.36 -10.69 -15.85
N ASN A 47 -4.41 -10.10 -17.05
CA ASN A 47 -4.42 -8.64 -17.22
C ASN A 47 -5.68 -7.97 -16.66
N GLN A 48 -6.81 -8.69 -16.56
CA GLN A 48 -8.01 -8.19 -15.90
C GLN A 48 -7.83 -8.06 -14.37
N ILE A 49 -6.96 -8.89 -13.79
CA ILE A 49 -6.71 -8.87 -12.33
C ILE A 49 -5.61 -7.89 -11.98
N VAL A 50 -4.51 -7.93 -12.73
CA VAL A 50 -3.36 -7.02 -12.56
C VAL A 50 -2.80 -6.69 -13.95
N GLY A 51 -2.57 -5.43 -14.25
CA GLY A 51 -2.02 -5.03 -15.54
C GLY A 51 -0.65 -5.65 -15.75
N VAL A 52 -0.48 -6.29 -16.90
CA VAL A 52 0.75 -6.97 -17.27
C VAL A 52 1.27 -6.50 -18.60
N GLU A 53 2.60 -6.56 -18.75
CA GLU A 53 3.30 -6.36 -19.99
C GLU A 53 3.88 -7.68 -20.48
N VAL A 54 3.72 -7.97 -21.77
CA VAL A 54 4.18 -9.20 -22.40
C VAL A 54 5.35 -8.87 -23.33
N SER A 55 6.46 -9.58 -23.15
CA SER A 55 7.61 -9.56 -24.05
C SER A 55 7.80 -10.95 -24.66
N VAL A 56 7.74 -11.02 -25.98
CA VAL A 56 7.94 -12.25 -26.74
C VAL A 56 9.43 -12.49 -26.88
N GLN A 57 9.88 -13.68 -26.53
CA GLN A 57 11.28 -14.11 -26.60
C GLN A 57 11.50 -15.04 -27.80
N ASP A 58 12.76 -15.29 -28.12
CA ASP A 58 13.14 -16.28 -29.12
C ASP A 58 12.51 -17.64 -28.80
N GLY A 59 12.01 -18.32 -29.83
CA GLY A 59 11.24 -19.56 -29.67
C GLY A 59 9.77 -19.35 -29.26
N GLY A 60 9.26 -18.10 -29.28
CA GLY A 60 7.86 -17.79 -29.06
C GLY A 60 7.40 -17.88 -27.60
N THR A 61 8.30 -17.93 -26.63
CA THR A 61 7.97 -17.91 -25.21
C THR A 61 7.63 -16.49 -24.74
N TYR A 62 6.70 -16.38 -23.77
CA TYR A 62 6.33 -15.10 -23.17
C TYR A 62 7.06 -14.87 -21.85
N ASN A 63 7.67 -13.70 -21.72
CA ASN A 63 7.98 -13.13 -20.43
C ASN A 63 6.89 -12.14 -20.05
N ILE A 64 6.42 -12.24 -18.82
CA ILE A 64 5.33 -11.39 -18.29
C ILE A 64 5.83 -10.63 -17.07
N THR A 65 5.69 -9.33 -17.12
CA THR A 65 6.02 -8.42 -16.03
C THR A 65 4.78 -7.64 -15.58
N MET A 66 4.77 -7.18 -14.34
CA MET A 66 3.75 -6.32 -13.76
C MET A 66 4.39 -5.19 -12.94
N ALA A 67 3.62 -4.18 -12.57
CA ALA A 67 4.01 -3.16 -11.60
C ALA A 67 5.42 -2.57 -11.88
N ASN A 68 5.67 -2.15 -13.12
CA ASN A 68 6.92 -1.54 -13.55
C ASN A 68 8.17 -2.44 -13.38
N GLY A 69 8.05 -3.72 -13.69
CA GLY A 69 9.21 -4.59 -13.85
C GLY A 69 9.28 -5.82 -12.93
N TYR A 70 8.30 -6.04 -12.06
CA TYR A 70 8.23 -7.31 -11.32
C TYR A 70 7.90 -8.45 -12.27
N SER A 71 8.80 -9.41 -12.43
CA SER A 71 8.60 -10.57 -13.31
C SER A 71 7.60 -11.55 -12.69
N LEU A 72 6.53 -11.89 -13.41
CA LEU A 72 5.60 -12.96 -13.04
C LEU A 72 5.92 -14.27 -13.75
N VAL A 73 6.29 -14.19 -15.02
CA VAL A 73 6.68 -15.35 -15.83
C VAL A 73 7.95 -15.01 -16.59
N GLN A 74 8.91 -15.92 -16.54
CA GLN A 74 10.15 -15.83 -17.31
C GLN A 74 10.39 -17.17 -18.00
N GLY A 75 10.09 -17.23 -19.31
CA GLY A 75 10.09 -18.48 -20.05
C GLY A 75 9.15 -19.51 -19.40
N SER A 76 9.67 -20.65 -19.00
CA SER A 76 8.96 -21.73 -18.32
C SER A 76 8.90 -21.60 -16.79
N THR A 77 9.36 -20.49 -16.23
CA THR A 77 9.41 -20.29 -14.78
C THR A 77 8.40 -19.24 -14.35
N ALA A 78 7.47 -19.61 -13.46
CA ALA A 78 6.58 -18.67 -12.78
C ALA A 78 7.22 -18.20 -11.46
N ARG A 79 7.08 -16.91 -11.19
CA ARG A 79 7.38 -16.30 -9.89
C ARG A 79 6.12 -16.24 -9.05
N GLN A 80 6.27 -16.12 -7.75
CA GLN A 80 5.16 -16.20 -6.82
C GLN A 80 4.95 -14.86 -6.10
N LEU A 81 3.69 -14.48 -5.96
CA LEU A 81 3.24 -13.41 -5.08
C LEU A 81 2.67 -13.99 -3.79
N ALA A 82 2.70 -13.22 -2.73
CA ALA A 82 2.05 -13.54 -1.46
C ALA A 82 1.21 -12.35 -0.97
N ALA A 83 0.08 -12.65 -0.35
CA ALA A 83 -0.67 -11.69 0.42
C ALA A 83 -0.13 -11.73 1.86
N VAL A 84 0.45 -10.65 2.33
CA VAL A 84 1.12 -10.57 3.64
C VAL A 84 0.61 -9.38 4.44
N PRO A 85 0.68 -9.39 5.78
CA PRO A 85 0.50 -8.18 6.57
C PRO A 85 1.51 -7.11 6.15
N SER A 86 1.06 -5.87 6.01
CA SER A 86 1.96 -4.75 5.70
C SER A 86 2.93 -4.49 6.86
N SER A 87 4.18 -4.21 6.54
CA SER A 87 5.16 -3.83 7.55
C SER A 87 4.86 -2.48 8.22
N ALA A 88 4.16 -1.60 7.51
CA ALA A 88 3.77 -0.28 8.03
C ALA A 88 2.51 -0.34 8.91
N ASP A 89 1.57 -1.23 8.58
CA ASP A 89 0.33 -1.45 9.34
C ASP A 89 -0.05 -2.94 9.27
N PRO A 90 0.28 -3.74 10.29
CA PRO A 90 -0.01 -5.18 10.28
C PRO A 90 -1.49 -5.55 10.21
N SER A 91 -2.41 -4.63 10.47
CA SER A 91 -3.85 -4.83 10.30
C SER A 91 -4.28 -4.83 8.82
N ARG A 92 -3.42 -4.36 7.93
CA ARG A 92 -3.64 -4.28 6.48
C ARG A 92 -2.91 -5.39 5.75
N THR A 93 -3.57 -5.97 4.75
CA THR A 93 -2.93 -6.90 3.83
C THR A 93 -2.37 -6.15 2.64
N THR A 94 -1.13 -6.46 2.27
CA THR A 94 -0.44 -5.97 1.07
C THR A 94 0.02 -7.14 0.20
N VAL A 95 0.46 -6.85 -1.01
CA VAL A 95 1.02 -7.83 -1.94
C VAL A 95 2.54 -7.80 -1.85
N ALA A 96 3.14 -8.96 -1.71
CA ALA A 96 4.58 -9.12 -1.71
C ALA A 96 5.03 -10.04 -2.85
N TYR A 97 6.19 -9.73 -3.40
CA TYR A 97 6.94 -10.60 -4.30
C TYR A 97 7.78 -11.57 -3.46
N VAL A 98 7.62 -12.87 -3.72
CA VAL A 98 8.34 -13.90 -2.97
C VAL A 98 9.73 -14.09 -3.60
N ASP A 99 10.75 -13.57 -2.95
CA ASP A 99 12.15 -13.80 -3.32
C ASP A 99 12.74 -14.94 -2.48
N ARG A 100 13.51 -15.82 -3.10
CA ARG A 100 14.08 -16.99 -2.42
C ARG A 100 15.15 -16.64 -1.39
N THR A 101 15.80 -15.50 -1.57
CA THR A 101 16.91 -15.05 -0.72
C THR A 101 16.46 -13.96 0.26
N ALA A 102 15.73 -12.97 -0.25
CA ALA A 102 15.28 -11.81 0.53
C ALA A 102 13.91 -12.01 1.21
N GLY A 103 13.23 -13.15 0.95
CA GLY A 103 11.91 -13.43 1.49
C GLY A 103 10.80 -12.60 0.82
N ASN A 104 9.82 -12.14 1.58
CA ASN A 104 8.70 -11.38 1.04
C ASN A 104 9.07 -9.90 0.89
N ILE A 105 9.15 -9.43 -0.35
CA ILE A 105 9.41 -8.03 -0.70
C ILE A 105 8.06 -7.39 -1.00
N GLU A 106 7.60 -6.47 -0.15
CA GLU A 106 6.35 -5.76 -0.36
C GLU A 106 6.42 -4.90 -1.62
N ILE A 107 5.41 -5.04 -2.48
CA ILE A 107 5.26 -4.21 -3.67
C ILE A 107 4.53 -2.93 -3.26
N PRO A 108 5.09 -1.74 -3.53
CA PRO A 108 4.38 -0.49 -3.27
C PRO A 108 3.00 -0.47 -3.94
N GLU A 109 1.94 -0.25 -3.17
CA GLU A 109 0.56 -0.33 -3.68
C GLU A 109 0.30 0.60 -4.87
N LYS A 110 0.94 1.77 -4.89
CA LYS A 110 0.88 2.71 -6.02
C LYS A 110 1.34 2.13 -7.36
N LEU A 111 2.11 1.05 -7.36
CA LEU A 111 2.54 0.35 -8.57
C LEU A 111 1.50 -0.69 -9.02
N LEU A 112 0.58 -1.09 -8.13
CA LEU A 112 -0.51 -2.02 -8.38
C LEU A 112 -1.82 -1.25 -8.64
N ASN A 113 -1.82 -0.38 -9.64
CA ASN A 113 -2.91 0.57 -9.90
C ASN A 113 -3.79 0.16 -11.09
N THR A 114 -3.60 -1.04 -11.63
CA THR A 114 -4.32 -1.55 -12.81
C THR A 114 -5.04 -2.85 -12.49
N GLY A 115 -6.03 -3.18 -13.33
CA GLY A 115 -6.88 -4.35 -13.13
C GLY A 115 -7.79 -4.26 -11.90
N SER A 116 -8.49 -5.34 -11.60
CA SER A 116 -9.42 -5.39 -10.46
C SER A 116 -8.70 -5.29 -9.11
N LEU A 117 -7.46 -5.80 -9.00
CA LEU A 117 -6.64 -5.66 -7.80
C LEU A 117 -6.28 -4.19 -7.57
N GLY A 118 -5.84 -3.49 -8.62
CA GLY A 118 -5.54 -2.06 -8.55
C GLY A 118 -6.77 -1.23 -8.15
N GLY A 119 -7.93 -1.55 -8.70
CA GLY A 119 -9.19 -0.91 -8.31
C GLY A 119 -9.51 -1.05 -6.83
N ILE A 120 -9.33 -2.25 -6.24
CA ILE A 120 -9.55 -2.50 -4.81
C ILE A 120 -8.55 -1.70 -3.95
N LEU A 121 -7.27 -1.67 -4.32
CA LEU A 121 -6.24 -0.94 -3.58
C LEU A 121 -6.46 0.58 -3.66
N THR A 122 -6.84 1.08 -4.84
CA THR A 122 -7.18 2.49 -5.04
C THR A 122 -8.41 2.89 -4.23
N PHE A 123 -9.49 2.10 -4.28
CA PHE A 123 -10.68 2.34 -3.46
C PHE A 123 -10.33 2.41 -1.97
N ARG A 124 -9.48 1.48 -1.48
CA ARG A 124 -9.05 1.50 -0.08
C ARG A 124 -8.33 2.80 0.27
N SER A 125 -7.36 3.22 -0.54
CA SER A 125 -6.51 4.37 -0.22
C SER A 125 -7.18 5.72 -0.49
N GLN A 126 -7.96 5.84 -1.55
CA GLN A 126 -8.54 7.12 -1.97
C GLN A 126 -9.93 7.36 -1.41
N ASP A 127 -10.77 6.32 -1.30
CA ASP A 127 -12.13 6.48 -0.82
C ASP A 127 -12.26 6.14 0.66
N LEU A 128 -11.85 4.95 1.06
CA LEU A 128 -12.07 4.47 2.43
C LEU A 128 -11.20 5.21 3.45
N ASP A 129 -9.90 5.27 3.23
CA ASP A 129 -8.96 5.94 4.15
C ASP A 129 -9.24 7.45 4.19
N GLN A 130 -9.48 8.08 3.03
CA GLN A 130 -9.81 9.49 2.96
C GLN A 130 -11.12 9.82 3.70
N THR A 131 -12.16 8.99 3.53
CA THR A 131 -13.43 9.18 4.25
C THR A 131 -13.24 9.03 5.77
N ARG A 132 -12.48 8.03 6.22
CA ARG A 132 -12.18 7.85 7.65
C ARG A 132 -11.41 9.04 8.22
N ASN A 133 -10.44 9.56 7.51
CA ASN A 133 -9.65 10.71 7.93
C ASN A 133 -10.50 11.99 7.99
N THR A 134 -11.37 12.20 6.99
CA THR A 134 -12.31 13.33 6.99
C THR A 134 -13.29 13.25 8.15
N LEU A 135 -13.84 12.06 8.43
CA LEU A 135 -14.73 11.86 9.58
C LEU A 135 -14.00 12.07 10.91
N GLY A 136 -12.77 11.60 11.02
CA GLY A 136 -11.92 11.81 12.19
C GLY A 136 -11.60 13.28 12.43
N GLN A 137 -11.26 14.03 11.38
CA GLN A 137 -11.04 15.47 11.45
C GLN A 137 -12.30 16.22 11.90
N LEU A 138 -13.47 15.87 11.35
CA LEU A 138 -14.75 16.46 11.74
C LEU A 138 -15.07 16.19 13.22
N ALA A 139 -14.91 14.95 13.68
CA ALA A 139 -15.14 14.57 15.06
C ALA A 139 -14.19 15.30 16.02
N LEU A 140 -12.92 15.44 15.65
CA LEU A 140 -11.92 16.17 16.42
C LEU A 140 -12.28 17.65 16.53
N ALA A 141 -12.58 18.30 15.42
CA ALA A 141 -12.99 19.72 15.39
C ALA A 141 -14.25 19.97 16.20
N PHE A 142 -15.22 19.07 16.11
CA PHE A 142 -16.45 19.15 16.91
C PHE A 142 -16.16 19.03 18.42
N ALA A 143 -15.38 18.02 18.82
CA ALA A 143 -15.04 17.78 20.22
C ALA A 143 -14.28 18.98 20.83
N GLU A 144 -13.31 19.53 20.09
CA GLU A 144 -12.54 20.70 20.54
C GLU A 144 -13.39 21.96 20.66
N ALA A 145 -14.25 22.25 19.66
CA ALA A 145 -15.14 23.38 19.70
C ALA A 145 -16.14 23.30 20.88
N PHE A 146 -16.67 22.08 21.12
CA PHE A 146 -17.56 21.85 22.23
C PHE A 146 -16.86 22.01 23.60
N ASN A 147 -15.68 21.40 23.75
CA ASN A 147 -14.88 21.50 24.97
C ASN A 147 -14.51 22.95 25.28
N THR A 148 -14.11 23.71 24.27
CA THR A 148 -13.79 25.14 24.40
C THR A 148 -15.01 25.94 24.93
N GLN A 149 -16.19 25.71 24.36
CA GLN A 149 -17.43 26.39 24.80
C GLN A 149 -17.82 25.92 26.20
N HIS A 150 -17.70 24.64 26.51
CA HIS A 150 -18.06 24.09 27.83
C HIS A 150 -17.15 24.64 28.94
N LYS A 151 -15.83 24.73 28.69
CA LYS A 151 -14.86 25.33 29.63
C LYS A 151 -15.07 26.82 29.86
N ALA A 152 -15.71 27.54 28.93
CA ALA A 152 -16.06 28.93 29.10
C ALA A 152 -17.31 29.15 29.99
N GLY A 153 -18.04 28.09 30.29
CA GLY A 153 -19.21 28.13 31.18
C GLY A 153 -18.86 27.91 32.65
N PHE A 154 -19.83 28.21 33.52
CA PHE A 154 -19.75 27.93 34.95
C PHE A 154 -20.97 27.10 35.38
N ASP A 155 -20.78 26.23 36.34
CA ASP A 155 -21.90 25.48 36.94
C ASP A 155 -22.69 26.35 37.97
N ALA A 156 -23.72 25.75 38.60
CA ALA A 156 -24.52 26.42 39.61
C ALA A 156 -23.76 26.79 40.90
N ASN A 157 -22.58 26.18 41.12
CA ASN A 157 -21.71 26.46 42.27
C ASN A 157 -20.66 27.54 41.93
N GLY A 158 -20.54 27.92 40.67
CA GLY A 158 -19.51 28.84 40.17
C GLY A 158 -18.23 28.19 39.75
N ASP A 159 -18.18 26.86 39.63
CA ASP A 159 -17.01 26.11 39.14
C ASP A 159 -16.98 26.15 37.61
N ALA A 160 -15.76 26.34 37.04
CA ALA A 160 -15.57 26.36 35.59
C ALA A 160 -15.83 24.98 34.98
N GLY A 161 -16.38 24.95 33.77
CA GLY A 161 -16.59 23.70 33.03
C GLY A 161 -15.29 23.02 32.68
N GLU A 162 -15.31 21.69 32.59
CA GLU A 162 -14.19 20.84 32.17
C GLU A 162 -14.40 20.32 30.72
N ASP A 163 -13.47 19.54 30.21
CA ASP A 163 -13.62 18.89 28.92
C ASP A 163 -14.78 17.87 28.97
N PHE A 164 -15.79 18.07 28.13
CA PHE A 164 -16.92 17.16 28.00
C PHE A 164 -16.55 15.91 27.17
N PHE A 165 -15.79 16.10 26.10
CA PHE A 165 -15.30 15.03 25.25
C PHE A 165 -13.82 14.75 25.55
N ALA A 166 -13.48 13.49 25.77
CA ALA A 166 -12.09 13.05 25.84
C ALA A 166 -11.54 12.88 24.41
N ILE A 167 -10.53 13.65 24.05
CA ILE A 167 -9.83 13.52 22.77
C ILE A 167 -8.69 12.54 22.93
N GLY A 168 -8.75 11.42 22.18
CA GLY A 168 -7.72 10.39 22.18
C GLY A 168 -6.45 10.86 21.46
N LYS A 169 -5.33 10.21 21.75
CA LYS A 169 -4.08 10.43 21.02
C LYS A 169 -4.14 9.79 19.65
N PRO A 170 -3.49 10.38 18.62
CA PRO A 170 -3.31 9.72 17.34
C PRO A 170 -2.62 8.36 17.49
N ALA A 171 -3.08 7.36 16.72
CA ALA A 171 -2.45 6.05 16.70
C ALA A 171 -1.13 6.13 15.93
N VAL A 172 -0.04 5.67 16.54
CA VAL A 172 1.27 5.58 15.89
C VAL A 172 1.64 4.11 15.70
N LEU A 173 1.90 3.73 14.46
CA LEU A 173 2.31 2.39 14.07
C LEU A 173 3.79 2.39 13.70
N GLN A 174 4.58 1.55 14.37
CA GLN A 174 5.98 1.36 14.01
C GLN A 174 6.10 0.35 12.88
N ASN A 175 6.88 0.69 11.84
CA ASN A 175 7.16 -0.26 10.78
C ASN A 175 7.97 -1.45 11.33
N THR A 176 7.50 -2.67 11.09
CA THR A 176 8.14 -3.91 11.59
C THR A 176 9.53 -4.15 11.01
N LYS A 177 9.91 -3.43 9.95
CA LYS A 177 11.25 -3.47 9.33
C LYS A 177 12.20 -2.38 9.84
N ASN A 178 11.77 -1.56 10.79
CA ASN A 178 12.66 -0.58 11.42
C ASN A 178 13.84 -1.28 12.08
N LYS A 179 15.03 -0.70 11.93
CA LYS A 179 16.27 -1.23 12.52
C LYS A 179 16.72 -0.49 13.77
N GLY A 180 15.95 0.47 14.23
CA GLY A 180 16.21 1.27 15.42
C GLY A 180 15.18 1.02 16.50
N ASP A 181 15.46 1.52 17.68
CA ASP A 181 14.63 1.47 18.90
C ASP A 181 13.90 2.79 19.17
N VAL A 182 13.90 3.72 18.22
CA VAL A 182 13.22 5.02 18.38
C VAL A 182 11.72 4.79 18.42
N ALA A 183 11.11 5.16 19.54
CA ALA A 183 9.65 5.19 19.70
C ALA A 183 9.15 6.61 19.41
N ILE A 184 8.13 6.70 18.55
CA ILE A 184 7.45 7.95 18.23
C ILE A 184 6.07 7.92 18.89
N GLY A 185 5.72 9.00 19.58
CA GLY A 185 4.35 9.28 20.02
C GLY A 185 3.79 10.43 19.22
N ALA A 186 2.48 10.62 19.25
CA ALA A 186 1.82 11.77 18.66
C ALA A 186 0.75 12.34 19.59
N THR A 187 0.61 13.66 19.59
CA THR A 187 -0.45 14.38 20.29
C THR A 187 -1.05 15.42 19.37
N VAL A 188 -2.33 15.71 19.55
CA VAL A 188 -2.99 16.85 18.88
C VAL A 188 -2.72 18.09 19.73
N THR A 189 -2.12 19.11 19.13
CA THR A 189 -1.83 20.39 19.78
C THR A 189 -2.74 21.51 19.28
N ASP A 190 -3.22 21.39 18.04
CA ASP A 190 -4.18 22.31 17.43
C ASP A 190 -5.14 21.55 16.51
N ALA A 191 -6.33 21.23 17.02
CA ALA A 191 -7.33 20.48 16.26
C ALA A 191 -7.79 21.21 14.98
N SER A 192 -7.73 22.54 14.96
CA SER A 192 -8.12 23.34 13.79
C SER A 192 -7.13 23.26 12.63
N ALA A 193 -5.88 22.92 12.91
CA ALA A 193 -4.82 22.77 11.92
C ALA A 193 -4.64 21.32 11.44
N VAL A 194 -5.29 20.34 12.09
CA VAL A 194 -5.19 18.92 11.70
C VAL A 194 -5.79 18.69 10.31
N LEU A 195 -5.04 18.03 9.44
CA LEU A 195 -5.50 17.68 8.09
C LEU A 195 -6.11 16.28 8.06
N ALA A 196 -7.06 16.08 7.12
CA ALA A 196 -7.68 14.76 6.87
C ALA A 196 -6.72 13.84 6.09
N THR A 197 -5.63 13.42 6.72
CA THR A 197 -4.61 12.56 6.12
C THR A 197 -3.90 11.72 7.16
N ASP A 198 -3.44 10.52 6.75
CA ASP A 198 -2.42 9.81 7.48
C ASP A 198 -1.02 10.36 7.15
N TYR A 199 -0.09 10.14 8.05
CA TYR A 199 1.29 10.60 7.92
C TYR A 199 2.26 9.41 7.95
N LYS A 200 3.28 9.49 7.11
CA LYS A 200 4.47 8.62 7.20
C LYS A 200 5.64 9.46 7.67
N ILE A 201 6.25 9.03 8.77
CA ILE A 201 7.48 9.64 9.29
C ILE A 201 8.64 8.70 8.96
N SER A 202 9.71 9.22 8.40
CA SER A 202 10.92 8.47 8.06
C SER A 202 12.16 9.29 8.35
N PHE A 203 13.25 8.59 8.69
CA PHE A 203 14.57 9.19 8.81
C PHE A 203 15.43 8.70 7.65
N ASP A 204 15.79 9.59 6.76
CA ASP A 204 16.57 9.30 5.57
C ASP A 204 17.57 10.42 5.30
N ASN A 205 18.75 10.08 4.80
CA ASN A 205 19.83 11.05 4.52
C ASN A 205 20.12 11.98 5.70
N ASN A 206 20.10 11.47 6.94
CA ASN A 206 20.31 12.20 8.18
C ASN A 206 19.27 13.30 8.45
N GLN A 207 18.07 13.17 7.89
CA GLN A 207 16.97 14.12 8.04
C GLN A 207 15.66 13.40 8.34
N TRP A 208 14.84 13.99 9.20
CA TRP A 208 13.48 13.56 9.42
C TRP A 208 12.59 14.09 8.31
N GLN A 209 11.80 13.22 7.73
CA GLN A 209 10.85 13.53 6.68
C GLN A 209 9.45 13.11 7.09
N VAL A 210 8.48 13.97 6.82
CA VAL A 210 7.06 13.72 7.01
C VAL A 210 6.39 13.73 5.64
N THR A 211 5.66 12.66 5.32
CA THR A 211 4.86 12.56 4.10
C THR A 211 3.39 12.54 4.46
N ARG A 212 2.60 13.49 3.94
CA ARG A 212 1.14 13.44 3.95
C ARG A 212 0.66 12.41 2.94
N LEU A 213 0.01 11.34 3.37
CA LEU A 213 -0.33 10.23 2.46
C LEU A 213 -1.43 10.59 1.46
N ALA A 214 -2.40 11.42 1.82
CA ALA A 214 -3.46 11.85 0.92
C ALA A 214 -2.97 12.67 -0.27
N SER A 215 -2.02 13.60 -0.06
CA SER A 215 -1.45 14.44 -1.12
C SER A 215 -0.12 13.92 -1.68
N ASN A 216 0.46 12.90 -1.08
CA ASN A 216 1.81 12.39 -1.35
C ASN A 216 2.89 13.50 -1.28
N THR A 217 2.67 14.50 -0.41
CA THR A 217 3.60 15.62 -0.24
C THR A 217 4.56 15.32 0.90
N THR A 218 5.86 15.38 0.63
CA THR A 218 6.91 15.16 1.63
C THR A 218 7.61 16.48 1.96
N PHE A 219 7.87 16.71 3.24
CA PHE A 219 8.64 17.85 3.73
C PHE A 219 9.58 17.42 4.86
N THR A 220 10.67 18.15 5.02
CA THR A 220 11.67 17.91 6.06
C THR A 220 11.25 18.60 7.34
N VAL A 221 11.51 17.96 8.47
CA VAL A 221 11.27 18.49 9.81
C VAL A 221 12.54 18.36 10.64
N THR A 222 12.71 19.30 11.57
CA THR A 222 13.86 19.30 12.50
C THR A 222 13.32 19.22 13.91
N PRO A 223 13.69 18.19 14.68
CA PRO A 223 13.32 18.10 16.09
C PRO A 223 13.91 19.28 16.90
N ASP A 224 13.14 19.74 17.87
CA ASP A 224 13.61 20.70 18.87
C ASP A 224 14.61 20.07 19.86
N ALA A 225 15.03 20.81 20.87
CA ALA A 225 15.98 20.35 21.90
C ALA A 225 15.44 19.18 22.74
N ASN A 226 14.12 18.93 22.72
CA ASN A 226 13.45 17.84 23.44
C ASN A 226 13.12 16.66 22.50
N GLY A 227 13.52 16.73 21.24
CA GLY A 227 13.22 15.73 20.23
C GLY A 227 11.80 15.80 19.65
N LYS A 228 11.08 16.91 19.86
CA LYS A 228 9.71 17.10 19.40
C LYS A 228 9.67 17.80 18.05
N VAL A 229 8.67 17.45 17.25
CA VAL A 229 8.42 18.00 15.92
C VAL A 229 6.96 18.41 15.82
N ALA A 230 6.69 19.67 15.49
CA ALA A 230 5.33 20.17 15.29
C ALA A 230 5.04 20.36 13.79
N PHE A 231 3.91 19.85 13.33
CA PHE A 231 3.39 20.02 11.97
C PHE A 231 1.87 19.74 11.94
N ASP A 232 1.14 20.49 11.13
CA ASP A 232 -0.30 20.27 10.85
C ASP A 232 -1.14 20.06 12.14
N GLY A 233 -0.87 20.82 13.20
CA GLY A 233 -1.58 20.69 14.48
C GLY A 233 -1.25 19.45 15.32
N LEU A 234 -0.19 18.74 14.96
CA LEU A 234 0.35 17.57 15.65
C LEU A 234 1.73 17.87 16.23
N GLU A 235 2.06 17.19 17.32
CA GLU A 235 3.41 17.16 17.91
C GLU A 235 3.81 15.72 18.26
#